data_d22570d2ae00e7a7714cf32ed94ff93f
#
_entry.id   d22570d2ae00e7a7714cf32ed94ff93f
#
_cell.length_a   1.000
_cell.length_b   1.000
_cell.length_c   1.000
_cell.angle_alpha   90.00
_cell.angle_beta   90.00
_cell.angle_gamma   90.00
#
_symmetry.space_group_name_H-M   'P 1'
#
loop_
_entity.id
_entity.type
_entity.pdbx_description
1 polymer ?
#
loop_
_entity_poly.entity_id
_entity_poly.type
_entity_poly.pdbx_seq_one_letter_code
_entity_poly.pdbx_strand_id
1 'polypeptide(L)'
;MPEIKIIAHIENDFTEKFGIPRQSGLADVPSRIVFEPEYRAAEAFRGLEGFSHLWILWLFSEAMGKKWSPTVRPPRLGGNTRMGVFATRSPFRPNSIGLSSVKIMGIDLNSPDGPVITVTGADIMNGTPIIDIKPYLAYTDSHPEALSGFALTDRSDILTVDFPPELLEKVPEEKRHGLIKILAQDPRPSYQNSPEKEYAMSFGGFDVSFTVDGSELYVKGITVISR
;
A
#
# COMPACT_ATOMS: atom_id res chain seq x y z
N MET A 1 21.05 -9.92 20.47
CA MET A 1 19.67 -9.97 19.97
C MET A 1 19.70 -10.67 18.62
N PRO A 2 18.70 -11.47 18.23
CA PRO A 2 18.66 -12.02 16.90
C PRO A 2 18.60 -10.86 15.89
N GLU A 3 19.43 -10.93 14.85
CA GLU A 3 19.46 -9.97 13.76
C GLU A 3 18.32 -10.30 12.78
N ILE A 4 17.53 -9.30 12.40
CA ILE A 4 16.49 -9.46 11.37
C ILE A 4 17.16 -9.34 10.01
N LYS A 5 16.94 -10.33 9.14
CA LYS A 5 17.43 -10.35 7.77
C LYS A 5 16.40 -9.71 6.83
N ILE A 6 16.86 -8.92 5.90
CA ILE A 6 16.05 -8.47 4.76
C ILE A 6 16.12 -9.58 3.72
N ILE A 7 14.98 -10.14 3.34
CA ILE A 7 14.92 -11.24 2.36
C ILE A 7 14.57 -10.77 0.95
N ALA A 8 13.91 -9.62 0.84
CA ALA A 8 13.42 -9.07 -0.43
C ALA A 8 13.14 -7.58 -0.30
N HIS A 9 12.88 -6.93 -1.43
CA HIS A 9 12.28 -5.59 -1.51
C HIS A 9 11.04 -5.63 -2.39
N ILE A 10 10.10 -4.71 -2.15
CA ILE A 10 8.95 -4.51 -3.02
C ILE A 10 9.25 -3.45 -4.07
N GLU A 11 8.83 -3.70 -5.30
CA GLU A 11 8.88 -2.73 -6.41
C GLU A 11 7.45 -2.46 -6.90
N ASN A 12 7.06 -1.19 -6.96
CA ASN A 12 5.75 -0.76 -7.41
C ASN A 12 5.71 0.73 -7.79
N ASP A 13 4.52 1.22 -8.09
CA ASP A 13 4.26 2.60 -8.51
C ASP A 13 4.08 3.60 -7.33
N PHE A 14 4.20 3.16 -6.07
CA PHE A 14 4.08 4.03 -4.90
C PHE A 14 5.44 4.61 -4.51
N THR A 15 5.83 5.74 -5.08
CA THR A 15 7.12 6.38 -4.86
C THR A 15 7.17 7.28 -3.63
N GLU A 16 6.02 7.65 -3.10
CA GLU A 16 5.87 8.48 -1.89
C GLU A 16 4.70 7.99 -1.02
N LYS A 17 4.61 8.51 0.21
CA LYS A 17 3.55 8.10 1.16
C LYS A 17 2.16 8.56 0.77
N PHE A 18 2.07 9.71 0.11
CA PHE A 18 0.80 10.25 -0.32
C PHE A 18 0.29 9.44 -1.52
N GLY A 19 -0.93 8.92 -1.42
CA GLY A 19 -1.50 8.03 -2.45
C GLY A 19 -1.31 6.53 -2.20
N ILE A 20 -0.50 6.11 -1.21
CA ILE A 20 -0.49 4.70 -0.81
C ILE A 20 -1.85 4.34 -0.18
N PRO A 21 -2.48 3.22 -0.59
CA PRO A 21 -3.71 2.74 0.05
C PRO A 21 -3.54 2.62 1.57
N ARG A 22 -4.57 3.00 2.32
CA ARG A 22 -4.51 3.01 3.80
C ARG A 22 -4.40 1.62 4.41
N GLN A 23 -4.79 0.58 3.67
CA GLN A 23 -4.69 -0.83 4.03
C GLN A 23 -4.51 -1.67 2.77
N SER A 24 -3.94 -2.86 2.93
CA SER A 24 -3.84 -3.83 1.85
C SER A 24 -5.22 -4.24 1.31
N GLY A 25 -5.28 -4.59 0.03
CA GLY A 25 -6.49 -5.05 -0.66
C GLY A 25 -7.47 -3.94 -1.08
N LEU A 26 -7.14 -2.65 -0.86
CA LEU A 26 -8.03 -1.54 -1.24
C LEU A 26 -7.81 -1.06 -2.69
N ALA A 27 -6.65 -1.30 -3.25
CA ALA A 27 -6.35 -0.96 -4.64
C ALA A 27 -5.55 -2.09 -5.31
N ASP A 28 -5.95 -2.45 -6.53
CA ASP A 28 -5.34 -3.53 -7.30
C ASP A 28 -4.14 -3.03 -8.13
N VAL A 29 -3.12 -2.49 -7.44
CA VAL A 29 -1.89 -2.06 -8.08
C VAL A 29 -0.88 -3.20 -8.09
N PRO A 30 -0.37 -3.60 -9.26
CA PRO A 30 0.65 -4.62 -9.35
C PRO A 30 1.93 -4.20 -8.61
N SER A 31 2.52 -5.15 -7.89
CA SER A 31 3.78 -4.99 -7.19
C SER A 31 4.63 -6.24 -7.37
N ARG A 32 5.95 -6.08 -7.40
CA ARG A 32 6.92 -7.18 -7.52
C ARG A 32 7.65 -7.34 -6.20
N ILE A 33 7.73 -8.56 -5.70
CA ILE A 33 8.61 -8.92 -4.58
C ILE A 33 9.88 -9.49 -5.21
N VAL A 34 10.98 -8.75 -5.10
CA VAL A 34 12.28 -9.11 -5.66
C VAL A 34 13.20 -9.53 -4.53
N PHE A 35 13.65 -10.78 -4.56
CA PHE A 35 14.43 -11.36 -3.46
C PHE A 35 15.91 -10.96 -3.53
N GLU A 36 16.52 -10.86 -2.35
CA GLU A 36 17.96 -10.67 -2.22
C GLU A 36 18.71 -11.91 -2.74
N PRO A 37 19.93 -11.74 -3.30
CA PRO A 37 20.68 -12.85 -3.92
C PRO A 37 20.84 -14.09 -3.04
N GLU A 38 21.01 -13.91 -1.73
CA GLU A 38 21.15 -14.99 -0.75
C GLU A 38 19.89 -15.88 -0.65
N TYR A 39 18.70 -15.35 -0.99
CA TYR A 39 17.40 -16.03 -0.79
C TYR A 39 16.73 -16.44 -2.11
N ARG A 40 17.50 -16.56 -3.21
CA ARG A 40 16.98 -16.85 -4.56
C ARG A 40 16.91 -18.33 -4.91
N ALA A 41 17.13 -19.25 -3.94
CA ALA A 41 17.05 -20.69 -4.20
C ALA A 41 15.61 -21.07 -4.61
N ALA A 42 15.44 -21.65 -5.81
CA ALA A 42 14.12 -22.00 -6.36
C ALA A 42 13.34 -22.97 -5.45
N GLU A 43 14.04 -23.80 -4.71
CA GLU A 43 13.46 -24.73 -3.74
C GLU A 43 12.66 -24.06 -2.64
N ALA A 44 13.02 -22.81 -2.28
CA ALA A 44 12.31 -22.03 -1.26
C ALA A 44 10.90 -21.63 -1.70
N PHE A 45 10.61 -21.65 -3.00
CA PHE A 45 9.32 -21.27 -3.57
C PHE A 45 8.43 -22.47 -3.90
N ARG A 46 8.95 -23.71 -3.73
CA ARG A 46 8.22 -24.92 -4.07
C ARG A 46 6.93 -25.03 -3.26
N GLY A 47 5.80 -25.18 -3.96
CA GLY A 47 4.47 -25.30 -3.36
C GLY A 47 3.76 -23.96 -3.15
N LEU A 48 4.43 -22.83 -3.38
CA LEU A 48 3.82 -21.52 -3.23
C LEU A 48 2.74 -21.25 -4.29
N GLU A 49 2.85 -21.89 -5.44
CA GLU A 49 1.86 -21.85 -6.54
C GLU A 49 0.48 -22.39 -6.13
N GLY A 50 0.40 -23.13 -5.04
CA GLY A 50 -0.88 -23.62 -4.48
C GLY A 50 -1.64 -22.59 -3.65
N PHE A 51 -1.07 -21.40 -3.41
CA PHE A 51 -1.68 -20.36 -2.59
C PHE A 51 -2.09 -19.16 -3.44
N SER A 52 -3.23 -18.56 -3.09
CA SER A 52 -3.74 -17.37 -3.77
C SER A 52 -3.30 -16.06 -3.12
N HIS A 53 -2.94 -16.09 -1.84
CA HIS A 53 -2.57 -14.91 -1.06
C HIS A 53 -1.37 -15.18 -0.16
N LEU A 54 -0.67 -14.08 0.17
CA LEU A 54 0.46 -14.05 1.10
C LEU A 54 0.23 -13.03 2.19
N TRP A 55 0.79 -13.33 3.36
CA TRP A 55 1.22 -12.32 4.34
C TRP A 55 2.61 -11.83 3.96
N ILE A 56 2.80 -10.51 3.94
CA ILE A 56 4.11 -9.86 3.84
C ILE A 56 4.40 -9.20 5.18
N LEU A 57 5.53 -9.54 5.80
CA LEU A 57 6.10 -8.84 6.94
C LEU A 57 7.21 -7.92 6.43
N TRP A 58 7.09 -6.63 6.72
CA TRP A 58 7.98 -5.62 6.16
C TRP A 58 8.34 -4.54 7.18
N LEU A 59 9.34 -3.74 6.87
CA LEU A 59 9.81 -2.69 7.77
C LEU A 59 9.35 -1.31 7.29
N PHE A 60 8.79 -0.53 8.21
CA PHE A 60 8.57 0.90 7.96
C PHE A 60 9.92 1.62 7.94
N SER A 61 10.67 1.51 6.84
CA SER A 61 12.03 2.01 6.69
C SER A 61 12.19 3.47 7.10
N GLU A 62 11.25 4.33 6.72
CA GLU A 62 11.27 5.74 7.08
C GLU A 62 10.90 6.05 8.55
N ALA A 63 10.37 5.07 9.28
CA ALA A 63 10.10 5.20 10.70
C ALA A 63 11.19 4.56 11.57
N MET A 64 12.09 3.80 10.97
CA MET A 64 13.22 3.18 11.69
C MET A 64 14.08 4.23 12.37
N GLY A 65 14.51 3.93 13.59
CA GLY A 65 15.32 4.86 14.41
C GLY A 65 14.54 6.04 15.02
N LYS A 66 13.28 6.23 14.68
CA LYS A 66 12.43 7.23 15.33
C LYS A 66 11.97 6.72 16.70
N LYS A 67 11.86 7.67 17.65
CA LYS A 67 11.37 7.35 18.99
C LYS A 67 9.92 6.86 18.90
N TRP A 68 9.64 5.71 19.50
CA TRP A 68 8.27 5.20 19.61
C TRP A 68 7.43 6.09 20.55
N SER A 69 6.11 6.04 20.39
CA SER A 69 5.19 6.77 21.27
C SER A 69 4.12 5.82 21.81
N PRO A 70 3.79 5.86 23.11
CA PRO A 70 2.74 5.03 23.67
C PRO A 70 1.36 5.37 23.13
N THR A 71 1.19 6.59 22.61
CA THR A 71 -0.06 7.03 21.97
C THR A 71 0.21 7.72 20.64
N VAL A 72 -0.71 7.57 19.72
CA VAL A 72 -0.71 8.21 18.39
C VAL A 72 -2.06 8.87 18.13
N ARG A 73 -2.13 9.72 17.10
CA ARG A 73 -3.37 10.36 16.65
C ARG A 73 -3.78 9.80 15.29
N PRO A 74 -4.68 8.80 15.25
CA PRO A 74 -5.13 8.24 13.99
C PRO A 74 -5.81 9.31 13.13
N PRO A 75 -5.45 9.45 11.84
CA PRO A 75 -6.10 10.42 10.95
C PRO A 75 -7.63 10.25 10.87
N ARG A 76 -8.13 9.02 10.92
CA ARG A 76 -9.58 8.72 10.90
C ARG A 76 -10.38 9.29 12.07
N LEU A 77 -9.71 9.59 13.18
CA LEU A 77 -10.32 10.24 14.35
C LEU A 77 -10.10 11.76 14.33
N GLY A 78 -9.94 12.36 13.14
CA GLY A 78 -9.76 13.80 12.96
C GLY A 78 -8.41 14.33 13.45
N GLY A 79 -7.45 13.45 13.79
CA GLY A 79 -6.11 13.83 14.24
C GLY A 79 -6.03 14.44 15.66
N ASN A 80 -7.17 14.60 16.36
CA ASN A 80 -7.22 15.19 17.71
C ASN A 80 -7.32 14.14 18.82
N THR A 81 -7.95 13.00 18.54
CA THR A 81 -8.11 11.91 19.51
C THR A 81 -6.85 11.06 19.59
N ARG A 82 -6.35 10.85 20.83
CA ARG A 82 -5.21 9.96 21.08
C ARG A 82 -5.67 8.53 21.31
N MET A 83 -4.98 7.60 20.65
CA MET A 83 -5.19 6.15 20.83
C MET A 83 -3.88 5.49 21.26
N GLY A 84 -3.98 4.41 22.03
CA GLY A 84 -2.82 3.57 22.33
C GLY A 84 -2.19 3.03 21.04
N VAL A 85 -0.86 3.06 20.92
CA VAL A 85 -0.17 2.64 19.69
C VAL A 85 -0.50 1.20 19.30
N PHE A 86 -0.70 0.32 20.28
CA PHE A 86 -1.04 -1.10 20.06
C PHE A 86 -2.50 -1.32 19.59
N ALA A 87 -3.37 -0.32 19.77
CA ALA A 87 -4.71 -0.31 19.18
C ALA A 87 -4.72 0.25 17.75
N THR A 88 -3.58 0.48 17.13
CA THR A 88 -3.43 1.06 15.79
C THR A 88 -2.43 0.28 14.96
N ARG A 89 -2.38 0.56 13.66
CA ARG A 89 -1.33 0.08 12.73
C ARG A 89 -0.28 1.15 12.44
N SER A 90 -0.07 2.09 13.36
CA SER A 90 0.92 3.18 13.23
C SER A 90 2.35 2.62 13.17
N PRO A 91 3.25 3.21 12.36
CA PRO A 91 4.67 2.83 12.30
C PRO A 91 5.47 3.22 13.56
N PHE A 92 4.96 4.14 14.38
CA PHE A 92 5.64 4.64 15.59
C PHE A 92 5.54 3.67 16.77
N ARG A 93 5.88 2.40 16.49
CA ARG A 93 5.87 1.26 17.43
C ARG A 93 7.29 0.97 17.91
N PRO A 94 7.46 0.21 19.02
CA PRO A 94 8.79 -0.26 19.43
C PRO A 94 9.53 -1.00 18.32
N ASN A 95 8.82 -1.86 17.58
CA ASN A 95 9.29 -2.51 16.35
C ASN A 95 8.43 -1.99 15.19
N SER A 96 9.03 -1.25 14.27
CA SER A 96 8.33 -0.65 13.12
C SER A 96 8.11 -1.69 12.02
N ILE A 97 7.38 -2.76 12.36
CA ILE A 97 7.04 -3.87 11.44
C ILE A 97 5.62 -3.66 10.92
N GLY A 98 5.47 -3.76 9.60
CA GLY A 98 4.21 -3.80 8.89
C GLY A 98 3.78 -5.24 8.59
N LEU A 99 2.49 -5.43 8.38
CA LEU A 99 1.87 -6.70 7.99
C LEU A 99 0.79 -6.41 6.96
N SER A 100 0.91 -6.99 5.77
CA SER A 100 -0.03 -6.80 4.67
C SER A 100 -0.41 -8.14 4.06
N SER A 101 -1.71 -8.35 3.83
CA SER A 101 -2.19 -9.48 3.03
C SER A 101 -2.31 -9.05 1.57
N VAL A 102 -1.72 -9.81 0.65
CA VAL A 102 -1.70 -9.50 -0.78
C VAL A 102 -2.09 -10.72 -1.60
N LYS A 103 -2.65 -10.48 -2.79
CA LYS A 103 -3.01 -11.54 -3.73
C LYS A 103 -1.82 -11.86 -4.62
N ILE A 104 -1.50 -13.15 -4.79
CA ILE A 104 -0.50 -13.62 -5.75
C ILE A 104 -1.10 -13.54 -7.17
N MET A 105 -0.36 -12.91 -8.08
CA MET A 105 -0.72 -12.80 -9.50
C MET A 105 0.15 -13.73 -10.36
N GLY A 106 1.37 -14.01 -9.93
CA GLY A 106 2.29 -14.90 -10.61
C GLY A 106 3.60 -15.08 -9.85
N ILE A 107 4.30 -16.16 -10.18
CA ILE A 107 5.62 -16.48 -9.64
C ILE A 107 6.51 -16.79 -10.83
N ASP A 108 7.55 -16.00 -11.03
CA ASP A 108 8.57 -16.21 -12.05
C ASP A 108 9.90 -16.58 -11.37
N LEU A 109 10.29 -17.85 -11.49
CA LEU A 109 11.54 -18.36 -10.92
C LEU A 109 12.77 -18.08 -11.79
N ASN A 110 12.56 -17.65 -13.06
CA ASN A 110 13.59 -17.48 -14.07
C ASN A 110 13.77 -16.02 -14.50
N SER A 111 13.23 -15.07 -13.76
CA SER A 111 13.42 -13.65 -14.04
C SER A 111 14.91 -13.29 -13.99
N PRO A 112 15.39 -12.30 -14.79
CA PRO A 112 16.75 -11.78 -14.71
C PRO A 112 17.14 -11.30 -13.31
N ASP A 113 16.18 -10.85 -12.53
CA ASP A 113 16.36 -10.40 -11.15
C ASP A 113 16.38 -11.56 -10.12
N GLY A 114 16.34 -12.81 -10.58
CA GLY A 114 16.09 -14.02 -9.77
C GLY A 114 14.59 -14.28 -9.60
N PRO A 115 14.19 -15.16 -8.67
CA PRO A 115 12.77 -15.39 -8.37
C PRO A 115 12.05 -14.10 -8.03
N VAL A 116 10.90 -13.87 -8.67
CA VAL A 116 10.01 -12.72 -8.46
C VAL A 116 8.59 -13.21 -8.21
N ILE A 117 7.94 -12.68 -7.19
CA ILE A 117 6.51 -12.88 -6.96
C ILE A 117 5.79 -11.58 -7.35
N THR A 118 4.92 -11.66 -8.35
CA THR A 118 4.02 -10.55 -8.68
C THR A 118 2.77 -10.66 -7.81
N VAL A 119 2.45 -9.57 -7.11
CA VAL A 119 1.30 -9.48 -6.21
C VAL A 119 0.46 -8.25 -6.54
N THR A 120 -0.77 -8.21 -6.03
CA THR A 120 -1.62 -7.02 -6.05
C THR A 120 -2.23 -6.77 -4.69
N GLY A 121 -2.66 -5.52 -4.44
CA GLY A 121 -3.26 -5.12 -3.16
C GLY A 121 -2.24 -4.71 -2.10
N ALA A 122 -0.98 -4.46 -2.45
CA ALA A 122 0.01 -3.96 -1.49
C ALA A 122 -0.26 -2.50 -1.08
N ASP A 123 -0.08 -2.21 0.20
CA ASP A 123 -0.13 -0.87 0.82
C ASP A 123 1.27 -0.44 1.29
N ILE A 124 2.27 -0.73 0.47
CA ILE A 124 3.70 -0.66 0.80
C ILE A 124 4.39 0.25 -0.20
N MET A 125 5.23 1.16 0.28
CA MET A 125 6.01 2.07 -0.57
C MET A 125 7.07 1.31 -1.37
N ASN A 126 7.35 1.78 -2.58
CA ASN A 126 8.42 1.25 -3.42
C ASN A 126 9.78 1.20 -2.70
N GLY A 127 10.54 0.12 -2.89
CA GLY A 127 11.84 -0.09 -2.24
C GLY A 127 11.77 -0.52 -0.77
N THR A 128 10.58 -0.74 -0.20
CA THR A 128 10.44 -1.14 1.20
C THR A 128 11.02 -2.54 1.44
N PRO A 129 11.86 -2.70 2.49
CA PRO A 129 12.43 -3.99 2.86
C PRO A 129 11.39 -4.97 3.39
N ILE A 130 11.43 -6.20 2.90
CA ILE A 130 10.61 -7.33 3.34
C ILE A 130 11.48 -8.26 4.18
N ILE A 131 10.97 -8.66 5.34
CA ILE A 131 11.68 -9.52 6.30
C ILE A 131 11.15 -10.95 6.31
N ASP A 132 9.92 -11.17 5.87
CA ASP A 132 9.35 -12.51 5.73
C ASP A 132 8.11 -12.49 4.83
N ILE A 133 7.80 -13.64 4.24
CA ILE A 133 6.52 -13.90 3.57
C ILE A 133 5.96 -15.23 4.09
N LYS A 134 4.64 -15.32 4.22
CA LYS A 134 3.96 -16.55 4.61
C LYS A 134 2.71 -16.75 3.77
N PRO A 135 2.35 -17.99 3.44
CA PRO A 135 1.06 -18.24 2.78
C PRO A 135 -0.10 -17.82 3.69
N TYR A 136 -1.13 -17.22 3.09
CA TYR A 136 -2.37 -16.93 3.78
C TYR A 136 -3.25 -18.19 3.81
N LEU A 137 -3.73 -18.56 4.99
CA LEU A 137 -4.55 -19.74 5.23
C LEU A 137 -5.98 -19.31 5.60
N ALA A 138 -6.89 -19.30 4.62
CA ALA A 138 -8.24 -18.78 4.79
C ALA A 138 -9.02 -19.39 5.97
N TYR A 139 -8.79 -20.68 6.25
CA TYR A 139 -9.50 -21.39 7.32
C TYR A 139 -9.09 -20.96 8.74
N THR A 140 -7.94 -20.30 8.90
CA THR A 140 -7.42 -19.84 10.21
C THR A 140 -7.14 -18.34 10.27
N ASP A 141 -6.83 -17.71 9.14
CA ASP A 141 -6.48 -16.28 9.10
C ASP A 141 -7.70 -15.37 8.92
N SER A 142 -8.82 -15.93 8.45
CA SER A 142 -10.06 -15.17 8.22
C SER A 142 -10.96 -15.21 9.46
N HIS A 143 -11.30 -14.04 9.98
CA HIS A 143 -12.21 -13.85 11.11
C HIS A 143 -13.32 -12.86 10.71
N PRO A 144 -14.33 -13.29 9.94
CA PRO A 144 -15.42 -12.40 9.47
C PRO A 144 -16.18 -11.71 10.60
N GLU A 145 -16.24 -12.34 11.78
CA GLU A 145 -16.90 -11.86 13.00
C GLU A 145 -16.05 -10.88 13.82
N ALA A 146 -14.80 -10.64 13.43
CA ALA A 146 -13.88 -9.80 14.20
C ALA A 146 -14.35 -8.35 14.29
N LEU A 147 -14.31 -7.78 15.49
CA LEU A 147 -14.61 -6.37 15.71
C LEU A 147 -13.45 -5.48 15.30
N SER A 148 -13.71 -4.45 14.52
CA SER A 148 -12.70 -3.53 13.98
C SER A 148 -12.50 -2.26 14.82
N GLY A 149 -13.21 -2.10 15.96
CA GLY A 149 -13.10 -0.95 16.84
C GLY A 149 -13.37 0.37 16.09
N PHE A 150 -12.52 1.38 16.31
CA PHE A 150 -12.64 2.67 15.61
C PHE A 150 -12.26 2.59 14.11
N ALA A 151 -11.70 1.49 13.66
CA ALA A 151 -11.31 1.28 12.27
C ALA A 151 -12.46 0.70 11.41
N LEU A 152 -13.68 0.65 11.94
CA LEU A 152 -14.88 0.30 11.19
C LEU A 152 -14.92 1.15 9.91
N THR A 153 -14.86 0.47 8.78
CA THR A 153 -14.99 1.10 7.48
C THR A 153 -16.45 1.04 7.11
N ASP A 154 -17.08 2.17 7.15
CA ASP A 154 -18.17 2.38 6.21
C ASP A 154 -17.51 2.53 4.84
N ARG A 155 -17.86 1.66 3.88
CA ARG A 155 -17.38 1.77 2.49
C ARG A 155 -17.97 3.01 1.77
N SER A 156 -18.70 3.83 2.48
CA SER A 156 -19.25 5.12 2.02
C SER A 156 -18.18 6.17 1.71
N ASP A 157 -16.91 5.95 2.11
CA ASP A 157 -15.81 6.87 1.86
C ASP A 157 -15.15 6.71 0.46
N ILE A 158 -15.78 5.99 -0.46
CA ILE A 158 -15.28 5.89 -1.84
C ILE A 158 -15.79 7.08 -2.63
N LEU A 159 -14.85 7.90 -3.14
CA LEU A 159 -15.17 9.01 -4.00
C LEU A 159 -15.49 8.53 -5.44
N THR A 160 -16.41 9.22 -6.08
CA THR A 160 -16.59 9.14 -7.54
C THR A 160 -15.45 9.93 -8.18
N VAL A 161 -14.69 9.31 -9.08
CA VAL A 161 -13.57 9.97 -9.76
C VAL A 161 -14.01 10.46 -11.14
N ASP A 162 -14.02 11.76 -11.31
CA ASP A 162 -14.12 12.40 -12.63
C ASP A 162 -12.71 12.55 -13.20
N PHE A 163 -12.41 11.74 -14.21
CA PHE A 163 -11.11 11.70 -14.86
C PHE A 163 -11.30 12.04 -16.35
N PRO A 164 -10.99 13.28 -16.79
CA PRO A 164 -11.11 13.66 -18.19
C PRO A 164 -10.37 12.70 -19.12
N PRO A 165 -10.99 12.21 -20.20
CA PRO A 165 -10.39 11.24 -21.11
C PRO A 165 -9.02 11.66 -21.65
N GLU A 166 -8.86 12.94 -22.00
CA GLU A 166 -7.61 13.51 -22.51
C GLU A 166 -6.46 13.52 -21.48
N LEU A 167 -6.79 13.51 -20.19
CA LEU A 167 -5.79 13.35 -19.13
C LEU A 167 -5.49 11.88 -18.88
N LEU A 168 -6.53 11.03 -18.90
CA LEU A 168 -6.38 9.59 -18.68
C LEU A 168 -5.54 8.92 -19.79
N GLU A 169 -5.65 9.40 -21.03
CA GLU A 169 -4.85 8.91 -22.17
C GLU A 169 -3.34 9.12 -21.98
N LYS A 170 -2.92 10.11 -21.16
CA LYS A 170 -1.50 10.32 -20.83
C LYS A 170 -0.91 9.24 -19.90
N VAL A 171 -1.80 8.48 -19.23
CA VAL A 171 -1.41 7.39 -18.33
C VAL A 171 -1.40 6.07 -19.11
N PRO A 172 -0.34 5.23 -19.03
CA PRO A 172 -0.31 3.91 -19.65
C PRO A 172 -1.52 3.07 -19.23
N GLU A 173 -2.08 2.31 -20.17
CA GLU A 173 -3.34 1.58 -19.99
C GLU A 173 -3.32 0.67 -18.75
N GLU A 174 -2.21 -0.03 -18.55
CA GLU A 174 -2.00 -0.95 -17.43
C GLU A 174 -2.02 -0.28 -16.05
N LYS A 175 -1.82 1.05 -15.98
CA LYS A 175 -1.81 1.84 -14.73
C LYS A 175 -3.12 2.55 -14.44
N ARG A 176 -3.99 2.74 -15.46
CA ARG A 176 -5.21 3.56 -15.35
C ARG A 176 -6.16 3.05 -14.27
N HIS A 177 -6.42 1.74 -14.27
CA HIS A 177 -7.33 1.13 -13.30
C HIS A 177 -6.83 1.31 -11.86
N GLY A 178 -5.53 1.05 -11.61
CA GLY A 178 -4.91 1.24 -10.31
C GLY A 178 -4.98 2.68 -9.83
N LEU A 179 -4.65 3.64 -10.69
CA LEU A 179 -4.71 5.07 -10.39
C LEU A 179 -6.13 5.51 -10.00
N ILE A 180 -7.15 5.13 -10.78
CA ILE A 180 -8.56 5.47 -10.48
C ILE A 180 -8.97 4.88 -9.13
N LYS A 181 -8.59 3.63 -8.84
CA LYS A 181 -8.90 2.99 -7.55
C LYS A 181 -8.26 3.70 -6.37
N ILE A 182 -7.01 4.19 -6.51
CA ILE A 182 -6.33 4.95 -5.46
C ILE A 182 -7.04 6.28 -5.22
N LEU A 183 -7.37 7.02 -6.28
CA LEU A 183 -8.09 8.29 -6.18
C LEU A 183 -9.45 8.11 -5.51
N ALA A 184 -10.18 7.03 -5.85
CA ALA A 184 -11.46 6.71 -5.24
C ALA A 184 -11.37 6.42 -3.72
N GLN A 185 -10.21 6.03 -3.21
CA GLN A 185 -9.99 5.80 -1.77
C GLN A 185 -9.75 7.09 -0.96
N ASP A 186 -9.95 8.25 -1.56
CA ASP A 186 -9.68 9.56 -0.95
C ASP A 186 -8.27 9.65 -0.35
N PRO A 187 -7.23 9.92 -1.16
CA PRO A 187 -5.87 9.97 -0.67
C PRO A 187 -5.60 11.15 0.28
N ARG A 188 -6.52 12.14 0.37
CA ARG A 188 -6.35 13.32 1.22
C ARG A 188 -6.18 12.95 2.70
N PRO A 189 -5.44 13.78 3.46
CA PRO A 189 -5.52 13.73 4.92
C PRO A 189 -6.95 14.00 5.39
N SER A 190 -7.50 13.12 6.23
CA SER A 190 -8.91 13.15 6.67
C SER A 190 -9.37 14.42 7.40
N TYR A 191 -8.43 15.31 7.79
CA TYR A 191 -8.71 16.60 8.42
C TYR A 191 -8.74 17.77 7.42
N GLN A 192 -8.59 17.51 6.13
CA GLN A 192 -8.58 18.52 5.07
C GLN A 192 -9.82 18.37 4.19
N ASN A 193 -10.79 19.25 4.36
CA ASN A 193 -12.05 19.29 3.61
C ASN A 193 -12.27 20.67 2.95
N SER A 194 -11.31 21.13 2.15
CA SER A 194 -11.48 22.38 1.39
C SER A 194 -11.74 22.05 -0.09
N PRO A 195 -12.91 22.35 -0.65
CA PRO A 195 -13.23 22.07 -2.05
C PRO A 195 -12.33 22.81 -3.05
N GLU A 196 -11.82 23.99 -2.66
CA GLU A 196 -10.96 24.82 -3.52
C GLU A 196 -9.49 24.39 -3.49
N LYS A 197 -9.12 23.50 -2.55
CA LYS A 197 -7.74 23.09 -2.41
C LYS A 197 -7.38 22.05 -3.47
N GLU A 198 -6.35 22.37 -4.25
CA GLU A 198 -5.71 21.43 -5.15
C GLU A 198 -4.69 20.57 -4.38
N TYR A 199 -4.74 19.28 -4.64
CA TYR A 199 -3.83 18.26 -4.12
C TYR A 199 -3.02 17.69 -5.28
N ALA A 200 -1.81 17.24 -4.99
CA ALA A 200 -1.01 16.49 -5.96
C ALA A 200 -0.45 15.23 -5.31
N MET A 201 -0.38 14.15 -6.07
CA MET A 201 0.25 12.89 -5.66
C MET A 201 1.06 12.31 -6.80
N SER A 202 2.17 11.65 -6.44
CA SER A 202 3.01 10.93 -7.39
C SER A 202 2.59 9.46 -7.48
N PHE A 203 2.36 8.98 -8.70
CA PHE A 203 2.02 7.59 -8.97
C PHE A 203 2.60 7.15 -10.31
N GLY A 204 3.37 6.06 -10.31
CA GLY A 204 3.84 5.38 -11.52
C GLY A 204 4.66 6.24 -12.49
N GLY A 205 5.34 7.29 -11.99
CA GLY A 205 6.11 8.24 -12.80
C GLY A 205 5.32 9.47 -13.25
N PHE A 206 4.14 9.69 -12.69
CA PHE A 206 3.28 10.86 -12.96
C PHE A 206 2.97 11.61 -11.67
N ASP A 207 2.91 12.94 -11.75
CA ASP A 207 2.24 13.78 -10.78
C ASP A 207 0.80 14.01 -11.23
N VAL A 208 -0.13 13.68 -10.34
CA VAL A 208 -1.58 13.77 -10.55
C VAL A 208 -2.14 14.85 -9.66
N SER A 209 -2.63 15.95 -10.25
CA SER A 209 -3.30 17.00 -9.48
C SER A 209 -4.82 16.83 -9.51
N PHE A 210 -5.49 17.11 -8.39
CA PHE A 210 -6.91 16.91 -8.23
C PHE A 210 -7.51 17.81 -7.15
N THR A 211 -8.83 18.04 -7.25
CA THR A 211 -9.65 18.66 -6.19
C THR A 211 -10.72 17.69 -5.75
N VAL A 212 -11.30 17.90 -4.56
CA VAL A 212 -12.43 17.09 -4.09
C VAL A 212 -13.52 17.98 -3.53
N ASP A 213 -14.74 17.78 -4.02
CA ASP A 213 -15.95 18.43 -3.54
C ASP A 213 -17.02 17.38 -3.18
N GLY A 214 -17.42 17.37 -1.90
CA GLY A 214 -18.31 16.34 -1.39
C GLY A 214 -17.77 14.94 -1.60
N SER A 215 -18.49 14.11 -2.35
CA SER A 215 -18.12 12.73 -2.71
C SER A 215 -17.47 12.60 -4.09
N GLU A 216 -17.12 13.71 -4.74
CA GLU A 216 -16.56 13.72 -6.08
C GLU A 216 -15.12 14.22 -6.09
N LEU A 217 -14.24 13.51 -6.80
CA LEU A 217 -12.85 13.87 -7.03
C LEU A 217 -12.67 14.22 -8.51
N TYR A 218 -12.16 15.41 -8.78
CA TYR A 218 -11.91 15.92 -10.12
C TYR A 218 -10.42 15.97 -10.41
N VAL A 219 -9.94 15.17 -11.37
CA VAL A 219 -8.55 15.24 -11.83
C VAL A 219 -8.35 16.50 -12.66
N LYS A 220 -7.38 17.31 -12.30
CA LYS A 220 -7.07 18.61 -12.92
C LYS A 220 -5.89 18.56 -13.87
N GLY A 221 -4.93 17.69 -13.61
CA GLY A 221 -3.71 17.61 -14.41
C GLY A 221 -2.94 16.31 -14.22
N ILE A 222 -2.21 15.94 -15.25
CA ILE A 222 -1.22 14.85 -15.27
C ILE A 222 0.07 15.39 -15.87
N THR A 223 1.16 15.27 -15.11
CA THR A 223 2.50 15.67 -15.54
C THR A 223 3.46 14.50 -15.39
N VAL A 224 4.27 14.23 -16.40
CA VAL A 224 5.33 13.21 -16.32
C VAL A 224 6.44 13.73 -15.42
N ILE A 225 6.84 12.93 -14.42
CA ILE A 225 7.96 13.24 -13.55
C ILE A 225 9.25 12.98 -14.35
N SER A 226 9.94 14.05 -14.73
CA SER A 226 11.29 13.94 -15.33
C SER A 226 12.25 13.48 -14.24
N ARG A 227 12.90 12.34 -14.45
CA ARG A 227 14.00 11.84 -13.61
C ARG A 227 15.31 12.50 -14.00
#